data_c7d8551762a9873d5a7bf2a7f3544043
#
_entry.id   c7d8551762a9873d5a7bf2a7f3544043
#
_cell.length_a   1.000
_cell.length_b   1.000
_cell.length_c   1.000
_cell.angle_alpha   90.00
_cell.angle_beta   90.00
_cell.angle_gamma   90.00
#
_symmetry.space_group_name_H-M   'P 1'
#
loop_
_entity.id
_entity.type
_entity.pdbx_description
1 polymer ?
#
loop_
_entity_poly.entity_id
_entity_poly.type
_entity_poly.pdbx_seq_one_letter_code
_entity_poly.pdbx_strand_id
1 'polypeptide(L)'
;MKRSGLLCDDLIMAESGSVMLVEDLVSTASLGIEVLAGGGGLGREVLWAHSCEMQAPEQWLGPHELLMTVGLCVPANPDEQRGFIRRLDDAGLAGLMIGDHDVAPPVSEAMLTEAERRDFPLLLAATETPYAVVSRHVAAATSSSQILQVLKLSKLYQVAANADDDFAGLMAGLGALLRADLRVVDSATGITVLETGRAQQGARASERRVRSYPLRGRHAAELILVEYPGEPVESFILVHLMKVLEVT
;
A
#
# COMPACT_ATOMS: atom_id res chain seq x y z
N MET A 1 -40.71 -19.43 -20.74
CA MET A 1 -40.57 -18.82 -19.39
C MET A 1 -39.11 -18.55 -19.15
N LYS A 2 -38.73 -17.26 -19.24
CA LYS A 2 -37.40 -16.74 -18.93
C LYS A 2 -37.33 -16.47 -17.43
N ARG A 3 -36.23 -16.82 -16.78
CA ARG A 3 -35.57 -16.13 -15.68
C ARG A 3 -34.56 -17.06 -15.01
N SER A 4 -33.33 -16.69 -15.06
CA SER A 4 -32.32 -16.61 -13.97
C SER A 4 -30.94 -16.83 -14.55
N GLY A 5 -30.29 -15.74 -14.86
CA GLY A 5 -28.89 -15.72 -15.29
C GLY A 5 -28.34 -14.33 -15.15
N LEU A 6 -28.51 -13.72 -13.97
CA LEU A 6 -27.95 -12.37 -13.68
C LEU A 6 -27.82 -12.25 -12.15
N LEU A 7 -26.76 -12.79 -11.59
CA LEU A 7 -26.38 -12.54 -10.17
C LEU A 7 -25.02 -13.14 -9.79
N CYS A 8 -24.14 -13.47 -10.75
CA CYS A 8 -22.79 -13.98 -10.43
C CYS A 8 -21.65 -13.11 -10.95
N ASP A 9 -21.92 -12.11 -11.81
CA ASP A 9 -20.83 -11.29 -12.40
C ASP A 9 -20.46 -10.05 -11.59
N ASP A 10 -21.27 -9.61 -10.63
CA ASP A 10 -20.99 -8.41 -9.83
C ASP A 10 -20.15 -8.66 -8.55
N LEU A 11 -19.73 -9.90 -8.26
CA LEU A 11 -18.96 -10.23 -7.06
C LEU A 11 -17.47 -10.48 -7.32
N ILE A 12 -16.99 -10.34 -8.56
CA ILE A 12 -15.59 -10.65 -8.94
C ILE A 12 -14.76 -9.40 -9.24
N MET A 13 -15.35 -8.21 -9.18
CA MET A 13 -14.66 -6.95 -9.56
C MET A 13 -14.10 -6.13 -8.39
N ALA A 14 -13.81 -6.75 -7.24
CA ALA A 14 -13.24 -6.05 -6.10
C ALA A 14 -12.19 -6.89 -5.36
N GLU A 15 -11.12 -7.29 -6.04
CA GLU A 15 -9.88 -7.73 -5.37
C GLU A 15 -8.64 -7.42 -6.22
N SER A 16 -8.46 -6.16 -6.56
CA SER A 16 -7.11 -5.62 -6.70
C SER A 16 -6.57 -5.59 -5.29
N GLY A 17 -5.44 -6.26 -5.01
CA GLY A 17 -4.78 -6.21 -3.71
C GLY A 17 -4.31 -4.78 -3.40
N SER A 18 -5.25 -3.88 -3.12
CA SER A 18 -4.97 -2.50 -2.75
C SER A 18 -4.50 -2.50 -1.31
N VAL A 19 -3.36 -1.88 -1.09
CA VAL A 19 -2.89 -1.50 0.24
C VAL A 19 -3.97 -0.64 0.87
N MET A 20 -4.32 -0.91 2.13
CA MET A 20 -5.32 -0.11 2.83
C MET A 20 -4.81 1.30 3.04
N LEU A 21 -5.62 2.29 2.70
CA LEU A 21 -5.33 3.70 2.89
C LEU A 21 -6.18 4.28 4.03
N VAL A 22 -5.76 5.41 4.59
CA VAL A 22 -6.56 6.12 5.59
C VAL A 22 -7.94 6.49 5.05
N GLU A 23 -8.05 6.83 3.76
CA GLU A 23 -9.35 7.14 3.11
C GLU A 23 -10.32 5.97 3.13
N ASP A 24 -9.83 4.71 3.07
CA ASP A 24 -10.67 3.52 3.15
C ASP A 24 -11.32 3.38 4.53
N LEU A 25 -10.60 3.75 5.60
CA LEU A 25 -11.14 3.78 6.95
C LEU A 25 -12.23 4.85 7.09
N VAL A 26 -11.98 6.06 6.60
CA VAL A 26 -12.92 7.19 6.67
C VAL A 26 -14.16 6.91 5.82
N SER A 27 -14.01 6.31 4.64
CA SER A 27 -15.13 5.98 3.74
C SER A 27 -15.99 4.83 4.24
N THR A 28 -15.48 4.02 5.20
CA THR A 28 -16.23 2.91 5.80
C THR A 28 -17.24 3.43 6.82
N ALA A 29 -18.46 3.70 6.37
CA ALA A 29 -19.51 4.33 7.18
C ALA A 29 -19.79 3.64 8.54
N SER A 30 -19.60 2.30 8.62
CA SER A 30 -19.81 1.54 9.86
C SER A 30 -18.74 1.79 10.93
N LEU A 31 -17.63 2.45 10.59
CA LEU A 31 -16.59 2.81 11.55
C LEU A 31 -16.81 4.17 12.21
N GLY A 32 -17.69 5.03 11.68
CA GLY A 32 -18.01 6.33 12.27
C GLY A 32 -16.78 7.22 12.50
N ILE A 33 -15.86 7.24 11.52
CA ILE A 33 -14.61 8.00 11.59
C ILE A 33 -14.75 9.28 10.76
N GLU A 34 -14.43 10.43 11.36
CA GLU A 34 -14.45 11.73 10.71
C GLU A 34 -13.03 12.32 10.63
N VAL A 35 -12.78 13.13 9.61
CA VAL A 35 -11.50 13.85 9.44
C VAL A 35 -11.61 15.20 10.12
N LEU A 36 -10.77 15.47 11.11
CA LEU A 36 -10.67 16.79 11.76
C LEU A 36 -9.71 17.72 11.01
N ALA A 37 -8.58 17.19 10.51
CA ALA A 37 -7.57 17.94 9.78
C ALA A 37 -6.65 16.99 9.02
N GLY A 38 -5.77 17.53 8.14
CA GLY A 38 -4.79 16.74 7.39
C GLY A 38 -5.39 15.93 6.25
N GLY A 39 -6.46 16.43 5.64
CA GLY A 39 -7.18 15.75 4.55
C GLY A 39 -6.29 15.43 3.33
N GLY A 40 -5.22 16.18 3.08
CA GLY A 40 -4.25 15.88 2.03
C GLY A 40 -3.48 14.57 2.24
N GLY A 41 -3.44 14.05 3.47
CA GLY A 41 -2.74 12.82 3.83
C GLY A 41 -3.61 11.55 3.83
N LEU A 42 -4.84 11.59 3.39
CA LEU A 42 -5.74 10.43 3.40
C LEU A 42 -5.26 9.27 2.51
N GLY A 43 -4.38 9.55 1.54
CA GLY A 43 -3.70 8.53 0.73
C GLY A 43 -2.53 7.82 1.43
N ARG A 44 -2.27 8.03 2.73
CA ARG A 44 -1.24 7.30 3.48
C ARG A 44 -1.66 5.85 3.71
N GLU A 45 -0.70 4.95 3.53
CA GLU A 45 -0.89 3.52 3.79
C GLU A 45 -1.07 3.23 5.27
N VAL A 46 -1.99 2.31 5.60
CA VAL A 46 -2.21 1.80 6.95
C VAL A 46 -1.93 0.31 6.99
N LEU A 47 -0.82 -0.08 7.60
CA LEU A 47 -0.46 -1.50 7.76
C LEU A 47 -0.97 -2.09 9.06
N TRP A 48 -1.13 -1.28 10.10
CA TRP A 48 -1.61 -1.69 11.40
C TRP A 48 -2.31 -0.55 12.13
N ALA A 49 -3.26 -0.88 13.01
CA ALA A 49 -3.91 0.07 13.91
C ALA A 49 -3.65 -0.32 15.37
N HIS A 50 -3.04 0.58 16.13
CA HIS A 50 -2.53 0.32 17.47
C HIS A 50 -3.14 1.26 18.49
N SER A 51 -3.70 0.72 19.59
CA SER A 51 -4.15 1.54 20.72
C SER A 51 -2.97 1.80 21.65
N CYS A 52 -2.66 3.08 21.90
CA CYS A 52 -1.58 3.47 22.79
C CYS A 52 -1.96 4.73 23.58
N GLU A 53 -1.76 4.64 24.91
CA GLU A 53 -2.00 5.77 25.83
C GLU A 53 -0.69 6.23 26.52
N MET A 54 0.45 5.83 25.99
CA MET A 54 1.76 6.22 26.53
C MET A 54 2.11 7.65 26.13
N GLN A 55 2.84 8.39 26.95
CA GLN A 55 3.17 9.80 26.74
C GLN A 55 3.98 10.09 25.44
N ALA A 56 4.75 9.15 24.95
CA ALA A 56 5.55 9.28 23.74
C ALA A 56 5.30 8.07 22.82
N PRO A 57 4.09 7.95 22.25
CA PRO A 57 3.71 6.77 21.46
C PRO A 57 4.60 6.57 20.23
N GLU A 58 5.17 7.64 19.68
CA GLU A 58 6.10 7.59 18.56
C GLU A 58 7.39 6.78 18.83
N GLN A 59 7.70 6.49 20.10
CA GLN A 59 8.84 5.64 20.45
C GLN A 59 8.53 4.15 20.34
N TRP A 60 7.27 3.78 20.28
CA TRP A 60 6.78 2.42 20.31
C TRP A 60 6.11 1.99 19.01
N LEU A 61 5.66 2.95 18.23
CA LEU A 61 4.95 2.73 16.98
C LEU A 61 5.88 2.97 15.79
N GLY A 62 5.63 2.24 14.71
CA GLY A 62 6.43 2.31 13.49
C GLY A 62 5.75 3.04 12.33
N PRO A 63 6.45 3.15 11.20
CA PRO A 63 5.88 3.71 10.00
C PRO A 63 4.63 2.95 9.53
N HIS A 64 3.69 3.67 8.92
CA HIS A 64 2.43 3.15 8.41
C HIS A 64 1.47 2.61 9.49
N GLU A 65 1.72 2.88 10.76
CA GLU A 65 0.79 2.55 11.83
C GLU A 65 -0.19 3.69 12.11
N LEU A 66 -1.46 3.35 12.31
CA LEU A 66 -2.48 4.27 12.81
C LEU A 66 -2.48 4.24 14.33
N LEU A 67 -2.18 5.38 14.97
CA LEU A 67 -2.34 5.52 16.43
C LEU A 67 -3.81 5.75 16.76
N MET A 68 -4.35 4.92 17.62
CA MET A 68 -5.68 5.09 18.23
C MET A 68 -5.55 5.40 19.72
N THR A 69 -6.24 6.42 20.21
CA THR A 69 -6.18 6.82 21.61
C THR A 69 -7.54 7.36 22.09
N VAL A 70 -7.86 7.10 23.36
CA VAL A 70 -8.98 7.79 24.03
C VAL A 70 -8.58 9.21 24.50
N GLY A 71 -7.35 9.63 24.19
CA GLY A 71 -6.86 10.98 24.44
C GLY A 71 -5.90 11.12 25.62
N LEU A 72 -5.60 10.06 26.37
CA LEU A 72 -4.71 10.14 27.55
C LEU A 72 -3.26 10.48 27.17
N CYS A 73 -2.81 10.08 25.97
CA CYS A 73 -1.49 10.43 25.46
C CYS A 73 -1.44 11.82 24.79
N VAL A 74 -2.59 12.45 24.56
CA VAL A 74 -2.66 13.77 23.91
C VAL A 74 -2.32 14.85 24.94
N PRO A 75 -1.33 15.73 24.67
CA PRO A 75 -1.00 16.83 25.59
C PRO A 75 -2.16 17.81 25.78
N ALA A 76 -2.29 18.38 26.97
CA ALA A 76 -3.30 19.42 27.24
C ALA A 76 -2.91 20.80 26.70
N ASN A 77 -1.62 21.08 26.54
CA ASN A 77 -1.11 22.37 26.10
C ASN A 77 -1.10 22.46 24.55
N PRO A 78 -1.63 23.55 23.95
CA PRO A 78 -1.68 23.70 22.49
C PRO A 78 -0.31 23.63 21.77
N ASP A 79 0.75 24.15 22.35
CA ASP A 79 2.09 24.10 21.73
C ASP A 79 2.68 22.67 21.80
N GLU A 80 2.38 21.95 22.88
CA GLU A 80 2.75 20.55 23.00
C GLU A 80 1.93 19.68 22.05
N GLN A 81 0.66 19.97 21.82
CA GLN A 81 -0.16 19.30 20.80
C GLN A 81 0.40 19.50 19.40
N ARG A 82 0.86 20.70 19.05
CA ARG A 82 1.58 20.97 17.80
C ARG A 82 2.83 20.10 17.69
N GLY A 83 3.63 20.05 18.76
CA GLY A 83 4.83 19.22 18.83
C GLY A 83 4.51 17.72 18.74
N PHE A 84 3.39 17.29 19.28
CA PHE A 84 2.92 15.91 19.24
C PHE A 84 2.65 15.46 17.79
N ILE A 85 1.87 16.24 17.01
CA ILE A 85 1.65 15.95 15.59
C ILE A 85 2.98 15.83 14.83
N ARG A 86 3.93 16.74 15.08
CA ARG A 86 5.25 16.66 14.43
C ARG A 86 5.96 15.34 14.70
N ARG A 87 6.02 14.93 15.96
CA ARG A 87 6.71 13.68 16.33
C ARG A 87 6.05 12.45 15.71
N LEU A 88 4.72 12.40 15.67
CA LEU A 88 4.00 11.29 15.05
C LEU A 88 4.26 11.22 13.53
N ASP A 89 4.22 12.36 12.86
CA ASP A 89 4.49 12.47 11.43
C ASP A 89 5.95 12.15 11.09
N ASP A 90 6.91 12.70 11.87
CA ASP A 90 8.33 12.45 11.69
C ASP A 90 8.71 10.97 11.93
N ALA A 91 7.94 10.25 12.76
CA ALA A 91 8.04 8.80 12.95
C ALA A 91 7.38 7.99 11.82
N GLY A 92 6.70 8.65 10.87
CA GLY A 92 6.10 8.03 9.70
C GLY A 92 4.75 7.36 9.97
N LEU A 93 4.05 7.70 11.05
CA LEU A 93 2.72 7.17 11.32
C LEU A 93 1.74 7.53 10.20
N ALA A 94 0.76 6.65 9.96
CA ALA A 94 -0.29 6.86 8.98
C ALA A 94 -1.25 7.98 9.38
N GLY A 95 -1.50 8.13 10.68
CA GLY A 95 -2.38 9.14 11.24
C GLY A 95 -2.62 8.94 12.73
N LEU A 96 -3.39 9.85 13.31
CA LEU A 96 -3.87 9.81 14.69
C LEU A 96 -5.39 9.78 14.70
N MET A 97 -5.98 8.79 15.36
CA MET A 97 -7.41 8.68 15.61
C MET A 97 -7.69 8.85 17.11
N ILE A 98 -8.45 9.88 17.45
CA ILE A 98 -8.89 10.18 18.82
C ILE A 98 -10.34 9.73 18.95
N GLY A 99 -10.68 9.00 20.01
CA GLY A 99 -12.07 8.70 20.32
C GLY A 99 -12.77 9.91 20.93
N ASP A 100 -14.04 10.10 20.58
CA ASP A 100 -14.90 11.14 21.15
C ASP A 100 -15.30 10.77 22.59
N HIS A 101 -14.37 10.96 23.52
CA HIS A 101 -14.52 10.64 24.93
C HIS A 101 -14.17 11.86 25.80
N ASP A 102 -14.88 12.03 26.91
CA ASP A 102 -14.69 13.14 27.87
C ASP A 102 -13.28 13.19 28.49
N VAL A 103 -12.47 12.15 28.34
CA VAL A 103 -11.11 12.08 28.89
C VAL A 103 -10.06 12.76 28.02
N ALA A 104 -10.37 12.97 26.73
CA ALA A 104 -9.44 13.62 25.82
C ALA A 104 -9.38 15.13 26.12
N PRO A 105 -8.20 15.75 26.15
CA PRO A 105 -8.11 17.20 26.16
C PRO A 105 -8.68 17.75 24.84
N PRO A 106 -9.26 18.97 24.85
CA PRO A 106 -9.76 19.61 23.65
C PRO A 106 -8.67 19.69 22.58
N VAL A 107 -9.00 19.28 21.36
CA VAL A 107 -8.12 19.45 20.20
C VAL A 107 -7.98 20.94 19.91
N SER A 108 -6.77 21.47 20.01
CA SER A 108 -6.50 22.89 19.83
C SER A 108 -6.38 23.28 18.36
N GLU A 109 -6.62 24.55 18.07
CA GLU A 109 -6.37 25.14 16.74
C GLU A 109 -4.90 24.94 16.29
N ALA A 110 -3.96 24.94 17.23
CA ALA A 110 -2.55 24.68 16.96
C ALA A 110 -2.30 23.23 16.46
N MET A 111 -3.03 22.26 17.00
CA MET A 111 -2.97 20.88 16.57
C MET A 111 -3.57 20.70 15.18
N LEU A 112 -4.76 21.25 14.94
CA LEU A 112 -5.44 21.22 13.65
C LEU A 112 -4.58 21.85 12.54
N THR A 113 -4.07 23.06 12.80
CA THR A 113 -3.20 23.78 11.84
C THR A 113 -1.94 23.00 11.50
N GLU A 114 -1.30 22.36 12.47
CA GLU A 114 -0.09 21.59 12.22
C GLU A 114 -0.39 20.30 11.45
N ALA A 115 -1.49 19.62 11.76
CA ALA A 115 -1.96 18.44 11.05
C ALA A 115 -2.26 18.77 9.58
N GLU A 116 -2.96 19.88 9.32
CA GLU A 116 -3.25 20.34 7.97
C GLU A 116 -1.97 20.70 7.19
N ARG A 117 -1.06 21.46 7.82
CA ARG A 117 0.20 21.88 7.20
C ARG A 117 1.10 20.70 6.77
N ARG A 118 0.99 19.58 7.49
CA ARG A 118 1.81 18.38 7.26
C ARG A 118 1.10 17.30 6.43
N ASP A 119 -0.14 17.55 6.02
CA ASP A 119 -0.98 16.50 5.46
C ASP A 119 -0.97 15.25 6.35
N PHE A 120 -1.07 15.45 7.68
CA PHE A 120 -1.10 14.37 8.66
C PHE A 120 -2.53 14.11 9.11
N PRO A 121 -3.13 12.95 8.78
CA PRO A 121 -4.53 12.66 9.10
C PRO A 121 -4.78 12.69 10.61
N LEU A 122 -5.59 13.63 11.04
CA LEU A 122 -6.14 13.70 12.39
C LEU A 122 -7.63 13.35 12.32
N LEU A 123 -7.97 12.25 12.94
CA LEU A 123 -9.29 11.62 12.84
C LEU A 123 -10.00 11.62 14.19
N LEU A 124 -11.32 11.71 14.15
CA LEU A 124 -12.21 11.55 15.29
C LEU A 124 -13.04 10.28 15.09
N ALA A 125 -13.03 9.37 16.04
CA ALA A 125 -13.91 8.22 16.05
C ALA A 125 -15.10 8.48 16.97
N ALA A 126 -16.31 8.12 16.52
CA ALA A 126 -17.51 8.21 17.35
C ALA A 126 -17.35 7.38 18.64
N THR A 127 -18.00 7.83 19.73
CA THR A 127 -17.94 7.18 21.05
C THR A 127 -18.28 5.69 21.01
N GLU A 128 -19.19 5.30 20.12
CA GLU A 128 -19.64 3.92 19.97
C GLU A 128 -18.70 3.05 19.13
N THR A 129 -17.65 3.61 18.51
CA THR A 129 -16.73 2.87 17.66
C THR A 129 -15.71 2.10 18.47
N PRO A 130 -15.81 0.75 18.58
CA PRO A 130 -14.81 -0.02 19.32
C PRO A 130 -13.49 -0.06 18.55
N TYR A 131 -12.39 0.29 19.17
CA TYR A 131 -11.06 0.23 18.56
C TYR A 131 -10.69 -1.17 18.03
N ALA A 132 -11.19 -2.21 18.71
CA ALA A 132 -11.02 -3.60 18.25
C ALA A 132 -11.67 -3.86 16.88
N VAL A 133 -12.72 -3.11 16.50
CA VAL A 133 -13.35 -3.21 15.17
C VAL A 133 -12.44 -2.58 14.13
N VAL A 134 -11.90 -1.39 14.42
CA VAL A 134 -10.93 -0.71 13.55
C VAL A 134 -9.68 -1.56 13.36
N SER A 135 -9.09 -2.08 14.44
CA SER A 135 -7.91 -2.96 14.35
C SER A 135 -8.17 -4.21 13.51
N ARG A 136 -9.33 -4.85 13.69
CA ARG A 136 -9.69 -6.04 12.88
C ARG A 136 -9.90 -5.68 11.41
N HIS A 137 -10.49 -4.51 11.13
CA HIS A 137 -10.70 -4.05 9.77
C HIS A 137 -9.36 -3.85 9.05
N VAL A 138 -8.42 -3.14 9.67
CA VAL A 138 -7.06 -2.96 9.17
C VAL A 138 -6.34 -4.30 9.01
N ALA A 139 -6.36 -5.16 10.04
CA ALA A 139 -5.70 -6.46 10.00
C ALA A 139 -6.26 -7.37 8.90
N ALA A 140 -7.56 -7.36 8.66
CA ALA A 140 -8.18 -8.15 7.60
C ALA A 140 -7.71 -7.69 6.21
N ALA A 141 -7.68 -6.39 5.95
CA ALA A 141 -7.21 -5.83 4.69
C ALA A 141 -5.71 -6.11 4.47
N THR A 142 -4.89 -5.88 5.49
CA THR A 142 -3.44 -6.12 5.43
C THR A 142 -3.10 -7.60 5.28
N SER A 143 -3.79 -8.49 5.99
CA SER A 143 -3.57 -9.93 5.88
C SER A 143 -3.91 -10.44 4.49
N SER A 144 -4.99 -9.96 3.87
CA SER A 144 -5.35 -10.33 2.49
C SER A 144 -4.26 -9.88 1.52
N SER A 145 -3.75 -8.67 1.65
CA SER A 145 -2.64 -8.17 0.83
C SER A 145 -1.36 -9.00 1.02
N GLN A 146 -0.97 -9.30 2.26
CA GLN A 146 0.21 -10.13 2.54
C GLN A 146 0.08 -11.55 1.99
N ILE A 147 -1.07 -12.18 2.13
CA ILE A 147 -1.34 -13.52 1.57
C ILE A 147 -1.19 -13.49 0.05
N LEU A 148 -1.76 -12.49 -0.62
CA LEU A 148 -1.64 -12.33 -2.07
C LEU A 148 -0.19 -12.11 -2.51
N GLN A 149 0.58 -11.30 -1.77
CA GLN A 149 2.01 -11.10 -2.02
C GLN A 149 2.80 -12.41 -1.88
N VAL A 150 2.54 -13.21 -0.84
CA VAL A 150 3.19 -14.53 -0.64
C VAL A 150 2.82 -15.49 -1.76
N LEU A 151 1.56 -15.51 -2.19
CA LEU A 151 1.11 -16.33 -3.32
C LEU A 151 1.74 -15.90 -4.65
N LYS A 152 1.81 -14.61 -4.92
CA LYS A 152 2.50 -14.06 -6.10
C LYS A 152 3.98 -14.44 -6.08
N LEU A 153 4.63 -14.29 -4.91
CA LEU A 153 6.03 -14.67 -4.73
C LEU A 153 6.27 -16.17 -4.97
N SER A 154 5.44 -17.02 -4.39
CA SER A 154 5.50 -18.48 -4.60
C SER A 154 5.35 -18.83 -6.08
N LYS A 155 4.38 -18.23 -6.77
CA LYS A 155 4.19 -18.43 -8.21
C LYS A 155 5.37 -17.92 -9.04
N LEU A 156 5.98 -16.79 -8.66
CA LEU A 156 7.16 -16.24 -9.35
C LEU A 156 8.31 -17.24 -9.33
N TYR A 157 8.62 -17.79 -8.15
CA TYR A 157 9.66 -18.81 -8.03
C TYR A 157 9.28 -20.14 -8.70
N GLN A 158 8.02 -20.51 -8.73
CA GLN A 158 7.54 -21.68 -9.44
C GLN A 158 7.72 -21.53 -10.96
N VAL A 159 7.40 -20.35 -11.52
CA VAL A 159 7.65 -20.03 -12.95
C VAL A 159 9.14 -20.13 -13.25
N ALA A 160 10.00 -19.56 -12.38
CA ALA A 160 11.44 -19.63 -12.53
C ALA A 160 11.97 -21.07 -12.47
N ALA A 161 11.51 -21.86 -11.51
CA ALA A 161 11.95 -23.25 -11.33
C ALA A 161 11.52 -24.18 -12.47
N ASN A 162 10.41 -23.87 -13.15
CA ASN A 162 9.89 -24.68 -14.26
C ASN A 162 10.44 -24.26 -15.63
N ALA A 163 11.21 -23.19 -15.69
CA ALA A 163 11.66 -22.64 -16.97
C ALA A 163 12.84 -23.42 -17.57
N ASP A 164 13.62 -24.16 -16.75
CA ASP A 164 14.88 -24.77 -17.14
C ASP A 164 15.71 -23.81 -18.03
N ASP A 165 16.00 -24.17 -19.26
CA ASP A 165 16.71 -23.33 -20.23
C ASP A 165 15.75 -22.56 -21.18
N ASP A 166 14.42 -22.56 -20.92
CA ASP A 166 13.44 -21.84 -21.74
C ASP A 166 13.25 -20.40 -21.24
N PHE A 167 14.17 -19.52 -21.57
CA PHE A 167 14.11 -18.10 -21.20
C PHE A 167 12.91 -17.36 -21.82
N ALA A 168 12.43 -17.78 -22.97
CA ALA A 168 11.24 -17.18 -23.60
C ALA A 168 9.97 -17.55 -22.81
N GLY A 169 9.86 -18.82 -22.41
CA GLY A 169 8.78 -19.29 -21.52
C GLY A 169 8.83 -18.64 -20.14
N LEU A 170 10.04 -18.45 -19.57
CA LEU A 170 10.23 -17.71 -18.34
C LEU A 170 9.67 -16.29 -18.43
N MET A 171 10.11 -15.53 -19.44
CA MET A 171 9.67 -14.15 -19.62
C MET A 171 8.15 -14.07 -19.84
N ALA A 172 7.60 -14.96 -20.67
CA ALA A 172 6.15 -15.01 -20.89
C ALA A 172 5.38 -15.32 -19.60
N GLY A 173 5.83 -16.28 -18.80
CA GLY A 173 5.25 -16.64 -17.52
C GLY A 173 5.31 -15.52 -16.48
N LEU A 174 6.46 -14.84 -16.37
CA LEU A 174 6.64 -13.69 -15.48
C LEU A 174 5.77 -12.52 -15.92
N GLY A 175 5.71 -12.20 -17.21
CA GLY A 175 4.85 -11.13 -17.72
C GLY A 175 3.37 -11.38 -17.49
N ALA A 176 2.91 -12.63 -17.68
CA ALA A 176 1.54 -13.02 -17.41
C ALA A 176 1.19 -12.95 -15.90
N LEU A 177 2.12 -13.39 -15.03
CA LEU A 177 1.93 -13.33 -13.57
C LEU A 177 1.83 -11.91 -13.05
N LEU A 178 2.66 -11.01 -13.60
CA LEU A 178 2.78 -9.62 -13.14
C LEU A 178 1.86 -8.66 -13.91
N ARG A 179 1.19 -9.16 -14.95
CA ARG A 179 0.40 -8.35 -15.88
C ARG A 179 1.16 -7.12 -16.39
N ALA A 180 2.43 -7.32 -16.71
CA ALA A 180 3.34 -6.28 -17.13
C ALA A 180 4.19 -6.79 -18.31
N ASP A 181 4.64 -5.88 -19.18
CA ASP A 181 5.62 -6.24 -20.17
C ASP A 181 7.03 -6.07 -19.59
N LEU A 182 7.84 -7.09 -19.73
CA LEU A 182 9.21 -7.15 -19.24
C LEU A 182 10.16 -7.19 -20.43
N ARG A 183 11.25 -6.43 -20.34
CA ARG A 183 12.34 -6.47 -21.32
C ARG A 183 13.66 -6.36 -20.60
N VAL A 184 14.58 -7.26 -20.92
CA VAL A 184 15.96 -7.19 -20.45
C VAL A 184 16.82 -6.69 -21.60
N VAL A 185 17.56 -5.63 -21.37
CA VAL A 185 18.39 -4.94 -22.36
C VAL A 185 19.84 -4.97 -21.91
N ASP A 186 20.75 -5.31 -22.78
CA ASP A 186 22.18 -5.17 -22.53
C ASP A 186 22.55 -3.69 -22.43
N SER A 187 23.12 -3.27 -21.30
CA SER A 187 23.39 -1.86 -21.02
C SER A 187 24.49 -1.25 -21.90
N ALA A 188 25.37 -2.07 -22.48
CA ALA A 188 26.47 -1.60 -23.32
C ALA A 188 26.03 -1.38 -24.77
N THR A 189 25.18 -2.26 -25.27
CA THR A 189 24.78 -2.28 -26.70
C THR A 189 23.38 -1.73 -26.93
N GLY A 190 22.53 -1.66 -25.90
CA GLY A 190 21.12 -1.31 -26.02
C GLY A 190 20.26 -2.39 -26.70
N ILE A 191 20.82 -3.59 -26.91
CA ILE A 191 20.12 -4.68 -27.57
C ILE A 191 19.20 -5.39 -26.55
N THR A 192 17.96 -5.66 -26.94
CA THR A 192 17.05 -6.49 -26.15
C THR A 192 17.52 -7.94 -26.20
N VAL A 193 17.80 -8.48 -25.01
CA VAL A 193 18.26 -9.88 -24.84
C VAL A 193 17.08 -10.81 -24.60
N LEU A 194 16.16 -10.38 -23.74
CA LEU A 194 14.93 -11.12 -23.38
C LEU A 194 13.75 -10.17 -23.36
N GLU A 195 12.58 -10.64 -23.78
CA GLU A 195 11.34 -9.86 -23.66
C GLU A 195 10.12 -10.78 -23.51
N THR A 196 9.06 -10.25 -22.87
CA THR A 196 7.74 -10.87 -22.91
C THR A 196 7.21 -10.79 -24.34
N GLY A 197 6.83 -11.91 -24.94
CA GLY A 197 6.22 -11.90 -26.26
C GLY A 197 4.96 -11.04 -26.28
N ARG A 198 4.72 -10.33 -27.38
CA ARG A 198 3.60 -9.43 -27.73
C ARG A 198 2.95 -8.70 -26.57
N ALA A 199 3.19 -7.39 -26.53
CA ALA A 199 2.44 -6.43 -25.73
C ALA A 199 0.92 -6.71 -25.80
N GLN A 200 0.24 -6.74 -24.66
CA GLN A 200 -1.22 -6.84 -24.63
C GLN A 200 -1.81 -5.68 -25.44
N GLN A 201 -2.42 -6.03 -26.57
CA GLN A 201 -3.07 -5.08 -27.47
C GLN A 201 -4.35 -4.61 -26.79
N GLY A 202 -4.37 -3.38 -26.26
CA GLY A 202 -5.61 -2.81 -25.72
C GLY A 202 -5.46 -1.50 -24.94
N ALA A 203 -4.38 -1.28 -24.22
CA ALA A 203 -4.20 -0.04 -23.46
C ALA A 203 -3.61 1.09 -24.35
N ARG A 204 -4.18 2.28 -24.25
CA ARG A 204 -3.65 3.48 -24.93
C ARG A 204 -2.21 3.73 -24.48
N ALA A 205 -1.30 3.96 -25.39
CA ALA A 205 0.12 4.15 -25.12
C ALA A 205 0.43 5.27 -24.10
N SER A 206 -0.47 6.23 -23.96
CA SER A 206 -0.36 7.37 -23.05
C SER A 206 -0.56 7.05 -21.55
N GLU A 207 -1.04 5.85 -21.22
CA GLU A 207 -1.39 5.47 -19.84
C GLU A 207 -0.41 4.46 -19.25
N ARG A 208 0.63 4.08 -19.98
CA ARG A 208 1.64 3.10 -19.54
C ARG A 208 2.72 3.76 -18.72
N ARG A 209 3.06 3.18 -17.58
CA ARG A 209 4.19 3.59 -16.76
C ARG A 209 5.40 2.73 -17.09
N VAL A 210 6.49 3.36 -17.53
CA VAL A 210 7.75 2.67 -17.81
C VAL A 210 8.73 2.95 -16.69
N ARG A 211 9.30 1.91 -16.12
CA ARG A 211 10.37 1.98 -15.12
C ARG A 211 11.54 1.12 -15.56
N SER A 212 12.76 1.53 -15.23
CA SER A 212 13.96 0.74 -15.52
C SER A 212 14.77 0.48 -14.25
N TYR A 213 15.41 -0.68 -14.19
CA TYR A 213 16.15 -1.17 -13.04
C TYR A 213 17.43 -1.87 -13.48
N PRO A 214 18.58 -1.51 -12.92
CA PRO A 214 19.84 -2.19 -13.23
C PRO A 214 19.82 -3.64 -12.69
N LEU A 215 20.17 -4.61 -13.53
CA LEU A 215 20.36 -6.00 -13.12
C LEU A 215 21.85 -6.24 -12.85
N ARG A 216 22.11 -6.92 -11.73
CA ARG A 216 23.48 -7.31 -11.34
C ARG A 216 23.77 -8.71 -11.85
N GLY A 217 24.77 -8.85 -12.71
CA GLY A 217 25.15 -10.14 -13.31
C GLY A 217 26.55 -10.08 -13.89
N ARG A 218 26.92 -11.12 -14.65
CA ARG A 218 28.19 -11.17 -15.38
C ARG A 218 28.30 -10.10 -16.46
N HIS A 219 27.18 -9.69 -17.01
CA HIS A 219 27.03 -8.62 -17.99
C HIS A 219 26.11 -7.55 -17.41
N ALA A 220 26.44 -6.28 -17.69
CA ALA A 220 25.58 -5.17 -17.27
C ALA A 220 24.29 -5.17 -18.11
N ALA A 221 23.17 -5.39 -17.47
CA ALA A 221 21.86 -5.40 -18.09
C ALA A 221 20.88 -4.50 -17.34
N GLU A 222 19.78 -4.15 -17.98
CA GLU A 222 18.72 -3.33 -17.42
C GLU A 222 17.37 -4.01 -17.66
N LEU A 223 16.57 -4.13 -16.60
CA LEU A 223 15.18 -4.56 -16.68
C LEU A 223 14.32 -3.33 -16.99
N ILE A 224 13.64 -3.33 -18.12
CA ILE A 224 12.60 -2.37 -18.45
C ILE A 224 11.26 -3.00 -18.14
N LEU A 225 10.51 -2.37 -17.24
CA LEU A 225 9.19 -2.79 -16.80
C LEU A 225 8.16 -1.80 -17.35
N VAL A 226 7.18 -2.29 -18.11
CA VAL A 226 6.05 -1.52 -18.62
C VAL A 226 4.80 -1.96 -17.89
N GLU A 227 4.29 -1.10 -17.01
CA GLU A 227 3.08 -1.33 -16.22
C GLU A 227 1.85 -0.75 -16.90
N TYR A 228 0.73 -1.42 -16.70
CA TYR A 228 -0.57 -0.98 -17.19
C TYR A 228 -1.35 -0.26 -16.06
N PRO A 229 -2.30 0.63 -16.38
CA PRO A 229 -3.09 1.34 -15.38
C PRO A 229 -3.83 0.37 -14.45
N GLY A 230 -3.80 0.67 -13.15
CA GLY A 230 -4.53 -0.07 -12.12
C GLY A 230 -3.79 -1.27 -11.51
N GLU A 231 -2.65 -1.69 -12.03
CA GLU A 231 -1.92 -2.86 -11.51
C GLU A 231 -0.40 -2.62 -11.42
N PRO A 232 0.09 -1.77 -10.50
CA PRO A 232 1.51 -1.57 -10.34
C PRO A 232 2.18 -2.83 -9.76
N VAL A 233 3.38 -3.15 -10.24
CA VAL A 233 4.19 -4.22 -9.65
C VAL A 233 4.76 -3.72 -8.32
N GLU A 234 4.39 -4.40 -7.25
CA GLU A 234 4.79 -4.07 -5.89
C GLU A 234 6.31 -4.16 -5.72
N SER A 235 6.90 -3.24 -4.96
CA SER A 235 8.34 -3.18 -4.74
C SER A 235 8.92 -4.47 -4.17
N PHE A 236 8.18 -5.15 -3.30
CA PHE A 236 8.56 -6.45 -2.74
C PHE A 236 8.71 -7.52 -3.84
N ILE A 237 7.73 -7.67 -4.72
CA ILE A 237 7.76 -8.62 -5.85
C ILE A 237 8.86 -8.24 -6.84
N LEU A 238 9.05 -6.94 -7.09
CA LEU A 238 10.08 -6.46 -8.00
C LEU A 238 11.51 -6.86 -7.57
N VAL A 239 11.82 -6.77 -6.27
CA VAL A 239 13.12 -7.22 -5.73
C VAL A 239 13.37 -8.70 -6.03
N HIS A 240 12.34 -9.53 -5.89
CA HIS A 240 12.46 -10.97 -6.17
C HIS A 240 12.49 -11.28 -7.68
N LEU A 241 11.75 -10.51 -8.49
CA LEU A 241 11.83 -10.59 -9.94
C LEU A 241 13.27 -10.32 -10.45
N MET A 242 13.86 -9.22 -9.95
CA MET A 242 15.26 -8.90 -10.30
C MET A 242 16.22 -10.02 -9.92
N LYS A 243 16.08 -10.58 -8.70
CA LYS A 243 16.93 -11.73 -8.28
C LYS A 243 16.78 -12.96 -9.20
N VAL A 244 15.57 -13.27 -9.65
CA VAL A 244 15.35 -14.37 -10.60
C VAL A 244 16.09 -14.08 -11.89
N LEU A 245 15.96 -12.87 -12.45
CA LEU A 245 16.61 -12.50 -13.70
C LEU A 245 18.15 -12.34 -13.60
N GLU A 246 18.68 -12.08 -12.40
CA GLU A 246 20.13 -11.99 -12.14
C GLU A 246 20.82 -13.36 -12.07
N VAL A 247 20.07 -14.43 -11.78
CA VAL A 247 20.59 -15.80 -11.62
C VAL A 247 20.40 -16.62 -12.89
N THR A 248 19.50 -16.18 -13.77
CA THR A 248 19.20 -16.80 -15.06
C THR A 248 20.15 -16.32 -16.16
#